data_1ef6a82de056741edff0f8701acd7d19
#
_entry.id   1ef6a82de056741edff0f8701acd7d19
#
_cell.length_a   1.000
_cell.length_b   1.000
_cell.length_c   1.000
_cell.angle_alpha   90.00
_cell.angle_beta   90.00
_cell.angle_gamma   90.00
#
_symmetry.space_group_name_H-M   'P 1'
#
loop_
_entity.id
_entity.type
_entity.pdbx_description
1 polymer ?
#
loop_
_entity_poly.entity_id
_entity_poly.type
_entity_poly.pdbx_seq_one_letter_code
_entity_poly.pdbx_strand_id
1 'polypeptide(L)'
;VVVLCRGARKKAAALCAVTMLFCLGMPRCLQYATHAKALLSSELMSVPCQQLMRTAARVDELTEEEYDEIAAWFSGAIHRYRPSYADPAKGGNFDLARYTAHPEEYWSLWKKYAKRYPCVYIEAFFANCMGIWYPDDTTHAHTMDTEDWDNVYLRTVNVVPEMVGEVTAHSYLPAYRTWIYNSTHHSRHENVPLYSQLFKPSTYVYLLLALTLLLLYRRERRWALCTLPVWGIILSLLFSACILIRYSYPFMVCVPMLALLILFSNRRPA
;
A
#
# COMPACT_ATOMS: atom_id res chain seq x y z
N VAL A 1 11.07 19.60 8.12
CA VAL A 1 12.45 20.07 7.91
C VAL A 1 12.50 21.60 7.99
N VAL A 2 11.77 22.36 7.15
CA VAL A 2 11.80 23.84 7.12
C VAL A 2 11.45 24.45 8.48
N VAL A 3 10.48 23.90 9.20
CA VAL A 3 10.04 24.38 10.53
C VAL A 3 11.09 24.09 11.61
N LEU A 4 11.85 22.99 11.47
CA LEU A 4 12.86 22.58 12.44
C LEU A 4 14.17 23.36 12.28
N CYS A 5 14.51 23.78 11.07
CA CYS A 5 15.75 24.48 10.75
C CYS A 5 15.63 26.00 10.95
N ARG A 6 15.46 26.47 12.20
CA ARG A 6 15.26 27.91 12.50
C ARG A 6 16.31 28.85 11.89
N GLY A 7 17.61 28.48 11.94
CA GLY A 7 18.69 29.31 11.41
C GLY A 7 18.92 29.20 9.89
N ALA A 8 18.33 28.17 9.23
CA ALA A 8 18.56 27.88 7.82
C ALA A 8 17.26 27.68 7.02
N ARG A 9 16.17 28.33 7.45
CA ARG A 9 14.83 28.13 6.85
C ARG A 9 14.82 28.32 5.34
N LYS A 10 15.48 29.37 4.82
CA LYS A 10 15.54 29.63 3.38
C LYS A 10 16.28 28.51 2.64
N LYS A 11 17.41 28.04 3.19
CA LYS A 11 18.18 26.92 2.60
C LYS A 11 17.40 25.61 2.64
N ALA A 12 16.72 25.33 3.76
CA ALA A 12 15.87 24.13 3.91
C ALA A 12 14.66 24.18 2.96
N ALA A 13 14.02 25.35 2.80
CA ALA A 13 12.92 25.53 1.85
C ALA A 13 13.40 25.36 0.40
N ALA A 14 14.55 25.94 0.05
CA ALA A 14 15.14 25.78 -1.26
C ALA A 14 15.49 24.31 -1.55
N LEU A 15 16.09 23.60 -0.60
CA LEU A 15 16.40 22.17 -0.75
C LEU A 15 15.12 21.34 -0.95
N CYS A 16 14.08 21.58 -0.14
CA CYS A 16 12.78 20.91 -0.31
C CYS A 16 12.17 21.19 -1.69
N ALA A 17 12.22 22.46 -2.15
CA ALA A 17 11.70 22.83 -3.46
C ALA A 17 12.49 22.16 -4.60
N VAL A 18 13.82 22.14 -4.53
CA VAL A 18 14.69 21.45 -5.51
C VAL A 18 14.40 19.95 -5.52
N THR A 19 14.30 19.31 -4.34
CA THR A 19 13.98 17.88 -4.24
C THR A 19 12.59 17.60 -4.85
N MET A 20 11.61 18.43 -4.55
CA MET A 20 10.26 18.27 -5.09
C MET A 20 10.24 18.44 -6.62
N LEU A 21 10.92 19.45 -7.15
CA LEU A 21 11.08 19.67 -8.60
C LEU A 21 11.79 18.48 -9.26
N PHE A 22 12.84 17.96 -8.62
CA PHE A 22 13.54 16.78 -9.11
C PHE A 22 12.63 15.55 -9.12
N CYS A 23 11.93 15.26 -8.02
CA CYS A 23 11.01 14.12 -7.93
C CYS A 23 9.84 14.19 -8.92
N LEU A 24 9.34 15.38 -9.22
CA LEU A 24 8.24 15.56 -10.17
C LEU A 24 8.73 15.67 -11.63
N GLY A 25 9.90 16.27 -11.84
CA GLY A 25 10.44 16.54 -13.17
C GLY A 25 11.20 15.37 -13.76
N MET A 26 12.04 14.69 -12.96
CA MET A 26 12.89 13.61 -13.44
C MET A 26 12.13 12.46 -14.12
N PRO A 27 11.02 11.93 -13.52
CA PRO A 27 10.25 10.88 -14.18
C PRO A 27 9.69 11.31 -15.54
N ARG A 28 9.22 12.55 -15.65
CA ARG A 28 8.73 13.11 -16.92
C ARG A 28 9.82 13.28 -17.96
N CYS A 29 10.99 13.77 -17.54
CA CYS A 29 12.16 13.89 -18.42
C CYS A 29 12.62 12.52 -18.93
N LEU A 30 12.69 11.53 -18.04
CA LEU A 30 13.03 10.15 -18.41
C LEU A 30 11.98 9.56 -19.36
N GLN A 31 10.70 9.74 -19.08
CA GLN A 31 9.62 9.28 -19.95
C GLN A 31 9.72 9.90 -21.35
N TYR A 32 10.01 11.20 -21.42
CA TYR A 32 10.20 11.88 -22.69
C TYR A 32 11.46 11.35 -23.43
N ALA A 33 12.58 11.21 -22.72
CA ALA A 33 13.85 10.75 -23.30
C ALA A 33 13.81 9.27 -23.75
N THR A 34 13.06 8.44 -23.05
CA THR A 34 12.95 7.00 -23.36
C THR A 34 11.75 6.65 -24.23
N HIS A 35 10.92 7.63 -24.58
CA HIS A 35 9.62 7.42 -25.24
C HIS A 35 8.72 6.38 -24.52
N ALA A 36 8.92 6.21 -23.22
CA ALA A 36 8.12 5.30 -22.41
C ALA A 36 6.67 5.81 -22.39
N LYS A 37 5.72 4.94 -22.78
CA LYS A 37 4.30 5.27 -22.65
C LYS A 37 3.96 5.37 -21.17
N ALA A 38 3.26 6.44 -20.78
CA ALA A 38 2.63 6.49 -19.48
C ALA A 38 1.66 5.31 -19.41
N LEU A 39 1.96 4.33 -18.57
CA LEU A 39 0.94 3.38 -18.16
C LEU A 39 -0.12 4.20 -17.44
N LEU A 40 -1.30 4.33 -18.06
CA LEU A 40 -2.52 4.65 -17.31
C LEU A 40 -2.63 3.52 -16.30
N SER A 41 -2.18 3.80 -15.08
CA SER A 41 -2.00 2.71 -14.17
C SER A 41 -3.38 2.28 -13.69
N SER A 42 -3.75 1.06 -13.99
CA SER A 42 -4.87 0.36 -13.35
C SER A 42 -4.78 0.45 -11.82
N GLU A 43 -3.60 0.84 -11.29
CA GLU A 43 -3.36 1.09 -9.86
C GLU A 43 -4.32 2.13 -9.27
N LEU A 44 -4.63 3.21 -10.00
CA LEU A 44 -5.58 4.23 -9.56
C LEU A 44 -7.02 3.69 -9.48
N MET A 45 -7.30 2.59 -10.17
CA MET A 45 -8.61 1.95 -10.20
C MET A 45 -8.78 0.91 -9.09
N SER A 46 -7.76 0.67 -8.24
CA SER A 46 -7.81 -0.34 -7.18
C SER A 46 -9.05 -0.23 -6.31
N VAL A 47 -9.29 0.91 -5.68
CA VAL A 47 -10.44 1.12 -4.80
C VAL A 47 -11.76 1.12 -5.57
N PRO A 48 -11.94 1.88 -6.67
CA PRO A 48 -13.17 1.85 -7.44
C PRO A 48 -13.54 0.45 -7.97
N CYS A 49 -12.56 -0.33 -8.45
CA CYS A 49 -12.80 -1.71 -8.89
C CYS A 49 -13.24 -2.61 -7.73
N GLN A 50 -12.59 -2.51 -6.57
CA GLN A 50 -12.98 -3.25 -5.38
C GLN A 50 -14.41 -2.94 -4.94
N GLN A 51 -14.83 -1.70 -5.04
CA GLN A 51 -16.16 -1.27 -4.65
C GLN A 51 -17.25 -1.87 -5.55
N LEU A 52 -17.06 -1.82 -6.87
CA LEU A 52 -17.99 -2.45 -7.81
C LEU A 52 -17.99 -3.98 -7.70
N MET A 53 -16.81 -4.62 -7.64
CA MET A 53 -16.73 -6.07 -7.49
C MET A 53 -17.35 -6.55 -6.18
N ARG A 54 -17.15 -5.83 -5.07
CA ARG A 54 -17.81 -6.15 -3.80
C ARG A 54 -19.32 -6.06 -3.91
N THR A 55 -19.83 -5.03 -4.62
CA THR A 55 -21.26 -4.89 -4.84
C THR A 55 -21.81 -6.12 -5.56
N ALA A 56 -21.21 -6.53 -6.67
CA ALA A 56 -21.62 -7.72 -7.40
C ALA A 56 -21.44 -9.03 -6.60
N ALA A 57 -20.41 -9.12 -5.74
CA ALA A 57 -20.11 -10.33 -4.99
C ALA A 57 -20.91 -10.50 -3.69
N ARG A 58 -21.51 -9.44 -3.15
CA ARG A 58 -22.08 -9.43 -1.78
C ARG A 58 -23.48 -8.87 -1.67
N VAL A 59 -24.05 -8.29 -2.71
CA VAL A 59 -25.41 -7.75 -2.68
C VAL A 59 -26.36 -8.75 -3.33
N ASP A 60 -27.14 -9.43 -2.50
CA ASP A 60 -28.10 -10.44 -2.95
C ASP A 60 -29.35 -9.83 -3.65
N GLU A 61 -29.55 -8.52 -3.49
CA GLU A 61 -30.71 -7.79 -4.04
C GLU A 61 -30.49 -7.30 -5.49
N LEU A 62 -29.31 -7.54 -6.09
CA LEU A 62 -29.04 -7.19 -7.48
C LEU A 62 -29.87 -8.06 -8.40
N THR A 63 -30.49 -7.43 -9.42
CA THR A 63 -31.06 -8.19 -10.53
C THR A 63 -29.96 -8.82 -11.38
N GLU A 64 -30.30 -9.82 -12.18
CA GLU A 64 -29.34 -10.47 -13.07
C GLU A 64 -28.74 -9.45 -14.07
N GLU A 65 -29.55 -8.53 -14.57
CA GLU A 65 -29.11 -7.45 -15.47
C GLU A 65 -28.14 -6.49 -14.77
N GLU A 66 -28.40 -6.14 -13.51
CA GLU A 66 -27.50 -5.28 -12.71
C GLU A 66 -26.17 -5.96 -12.39
N TYR A 67 -26.22 -7.25 -12.12
CA TYR A 67 -25.02 -8.04 -11.94
C TYR A 67 -24.18 -8.08 -13.22
N ASP A 68 -24.80 -8.35 -14.36
CA ASP A 68 -24.16 -8.41 -15.66
C ASP A 68 -23.58 -7.05 -16.09
N GLU A 69 -24.28 -5.95 -15.79
CA GLU A 69 -23.80 -4.58 -16.02
C GLU A 69 -22.46 -4.33 -15.31
N ILE A 70 -22.32 -4.80 -14.07
CA ILE A 70 -21.05 -4.71 -13.35
C ILE A 70 -20.03 -5.72 -13.88
N ALA A 71 -20.43 -6.97 -14.04
CA ALA A 71 -19.54 -8.07 -14.43
C ALA A 71 -18.88 -7.84 -15.81
N ALA A 72 -19.56 -7.15 -16.71
CA ALA A 72 -19.05 -6.79 -18.02
C ALA A 72 -17.75 -5.96 -17.97
N TRP A 73 -17.54 -5.17 -16.93
CA TRP A 73 -16.30 -4.41 -16.71
C TRP A 73 -15.13 -5.26 -16.22
N PHE A 74 -15.40 -6.48 -15.74
CA PHE A 74 -14.42 -7.37 -15.13
C PHE A 74 -14.32 -8.71 -15.89
N SER A 75 -14.67 -8.76 -17.16
CA SER A 75 -14.65 -9.99 -17.98
C SER A 75 -15.39 -11.17 -17.31
N GLY A 76 -16.44 -10.90 -16.55
CA GLY A 76 -17.20 -11.89 -15.80
C GLY A 76 -16.49 -12.48 -14.57
N ALA A 77 -15.30 -11.96 -14.22
CA ALA A 77 -14.45 -12.56 -13.18
C ALA A 77 -14.79 -12.11 -11.74
N ILE A 78 -16.08 -11.85 -11.43
CA ILE A 78 -16.52 -11.42 -10.08
C ILE A 78 -16.14 -12.47 -9.01
N HIS A 79 -16.15 -13.77 -9.35
CA HIS A 79 -15.71 -14.84 -8.46
C HIS A 79 -14.27 -14.72 -7.96
N ARG A 80 -13.43 -13.90 -8.63
CA ARG A 80 -12.05 -13.60 -8.23
C ARG A 80 -11.94 -12.47 -7.22
N TYR A 81 -13.06 -11.88 -6.81
CA TYR A 81 -13.05 -10.82 -5.80
C TYR A 81 -12.36 -11.27 -4.51
N ARG A 82 -11.40 -10.46 -4.05
CA ARG A 82 -10.70 -10.64 -2.77
C ARG A 82 -10.80 -9.35 -1.97
N PRO A 83 -11.36 -9.35 -0.76
CA PRO A 83 -11.64 -8.11 0.00
C PRO A 83 -10.42 -7.22 0.26
N SER A 84 -9.27 -7.82 0.58
CA SER A 84 -8.03 -7.12 0.96
C SER A 84 -6.99 -7.02 -0.15
N TYR A 85 -7.36 -7.42 -1.38
CA TYR A 85 -6.41 -7.51 -2.49
C TYR A 85 -7.06 -7.16 -3.82
N ALA A 86 -6.73 -5.97 -4.36
CA ALA A 86 -7.36 -5.43 -5.55
C ALA A 86 -6.77 -5.92 -6.88
N ASP A 87 -5.60 -6.60 -6.88
CA ASP A 87 -4.98 -7.03 -8.15
C ASP A 87 -5.87 -7.94 -9.00
N PRO A 88 -6.64 -8.89 -8.43
CA PRO A 88 -7.60 -9.67 -9.23
C PRO A 88 -8.72 -8.81 -9.82
N ALA A 89 -9.06 -7.69 -9.19
CA ALA A 89 -10.09 -6.78 -9.67
C ALA A 89 -9.60 -5.88 -10.81
N LYS A 90 -8.41 -5.27 -10.63
CA LYS A 90 -7.86 -4.27 -11.57
C LYS A 90 -6.90 -4.84 -12.61
N GLY A 91 -6.39 -6.06 -12.40
CA GLY A 91 -5.46 -6.74 -13.30
C GLY A 91 -6.12 -7.12 -14.63
N GLY A 92 -5.68 -8.18 -15.25
CA GLY A 92 -6.17 -8.61 -16.57
C GLY A 92 -7.68 -8.86 -16.70
N ASN A 93 -8.44 -8.74 -15.61
CA ASN A 93 -9.91 -8.86 -15.63
C ASN A 93 -10.63 -7.52 -15.88
N PHE A 94 -10.01 -6.39 -15.54
CA PHE A 94 -10.61 -5.07 -15.76
C PHE A 94 -10.45 -4.65 -17.22
N ASP A 95 -11.54 -4.26 -17.85
CA ASP A 95 -11.53 -3.76 -19.23
C ASP A 95 -10.95 -2.33 -19.29
N LEU A 96 -9.61 -2.26 -19.21
CA LEU A 96 -8.88 -1.00 -19.28
C LEU A 96 -9.02 -0.32 -20.65
N ALA A 97 -9.22 -1.09 -21.71
CA ALA A 97 -9.42 -0.53 -23.06
C ALA A 97 -10.75 0.22 -23.15
N ARG A 98 -11.84 -0.39 -22.70
CA ARG A 98 -13.15 0.24 -22.59
C ARG A 98 -13.12 1.45 -21.66
N TYR A 99 -12.47 1.33 -20.49
CA TYR A 99 -12.33 2.46 -19.57
C TYR A 99 -11.58 3.64 -20.20
N THR A 100 -10.54 3.36 -20.98
CA THR A 100 -9.76 4.42 -21.63
C THR A 100 -10.57 5.13 -22.73
N ALA A 101 -11.43 4.39 -23.43
CA ALA A 101 -12.29 4.94 -24.48
C ALA A 101 -13.51 5.70 -23.90
N HIS A 102 -14.12 5.18 -22.84
CA HIS A 102 -15.39 5.65 -22.27
C HIS A 102 -15.36 5.71 -20.75
N PRO A 103 -14.49 6.54 -20.13
CA PRO A 103 -14.37 6.63 -18.66
C PRO A 103 -15.67 7.09 -17.99
N GLU A 104 -16.49 7.88 -18.69
CA GLU A 104 -17.78 8.39 -18.20
C GLU A 104 -18.79 7.27 -17.92
N GLU A 105 -18.81 6.20 -18.73
CA GLU A 105 -19.68 5.04 -18.52
C GLU A 105 -19.34 4.37 -17.18
N TYR A 106 -18.05 4.12 -16.95
CA TYR A 106 -17.57 3.51 -15.71
C TYR A 106 -17.93 4.36 -14.49
N TRP A 107 -17.65 5.67 -14.53
CA TRP A 107 -17.93 6.56 -13.41
C TRP A 107 -19.43 6.79 -13.19
N SER A 108 -20.24 6.71 -14.23
CA SER A 108 -21.70 6.74 -14.10
C SER A 108 -22.21 5.51 -13.36
N LEU A 109 -21.74 4.31 -13.75
CA LEU A 109 -22.04 3.04 -13.09
C LEU A 109 -21.58 3.06 -11.63
N TRP A 110 -20.34 3.47 -11.40
CA TRP A 110 -19.77 3.57 -10.04
C TRP A 110 -20.63 4.47 -9.14
N LYS A 111 -21.02 5.66 -9.63
CA LYS A 111 -21.88 6.59 -8.88
C LYS A 111 -23.29 6.03 -8.64
N LYS A 112 -23.86 5.30 -9.60
CA LYS A 112 -25.17 4.64 -9.48
C LYS A 112 -25.17 3.74 -8.25
N TYR A 113 -24.20 2.84 -8.15
CA TYR A 113 -24.12 1.87 -7.05
C TYR A 113 -23.58 2.47 -5.75
N ALA A 114 -22.71 3.47 -5.79
CA ALA A 114 -22.27 4.19 -4.62
C ALA A 114 -23.42 4.88 -3.87
N LYS A 115 -24.39 5.43 -4.63
CA LYS A 115 -25.60 6.05 -4.05
C LYS A 115 -26.56 5.01 -3.47
N ARG A 116 -26.68 3.87 -4.11
CA ARG A 116 -27.62 2.82 -3.72
C ARG A 116 -27.08 1.99 -2.55
N TYR A 117 -25.79 1.67 -2.55
CA TYR A 117 -25.15 0.82 -1.57
C TYR A 117 -23.91 1.48 -0.92
N PRO A 118 -24.07 2.63 -0.25
CA PRO A 118 -22.92 3.38 0.29
C PRO A 118 -22.13 2.60 1.35
N CYS A 119 -22.81 1.79 2.15
CA CYS A 119 -22.17 0.95 3.18
C CYS A 119 -21.25 -0.09 2.54
N VAL A 120 -21.66 -0.73 1.44
CA VAL A 120 -20.84 -1.71 0.71
C VAL A 120 -19.57 -1.07 0.17
N TYR A 121 -19.65 0.18 -0.30
CA TYR A 121 -18.51 0.93 -0.79
C TYR A 121 -17.52 1.32 0.33
N ILE A 122 -18.06 1.70 1.49
CA ILE A 122 -17.24 1.98 2.69
C ILE A 122 -16.56 0.70 3.17
N GLU A 123 -17.29 -0.40 3.25
CA GLU A 123 -16.73 -1.70 3.63
C GLU A 123 -15.66 -2.18 2.65
N ALA A 124 -15.87 -2.01 1.33
CA ALA A 124 -14.86 -2.35 0.32
C ALA A 124 -13.57 -1.57 0.52
N PHE A 125 -13.67 -0.27 0.81
CA PHE A 125 -12.53 0.58 1.10
C PHE A 125 -11.77 0.11 2.34
N PHE A 126 -12.46 -0.10 3.46
CA PHE A 126 -11.83 -0.55 4.70
C PHE A 126 -11.26 -1.97 4.58
N ALA A 127 -11.93 -2.86 3.86
CA ALA A 127 -11.42 -4.20 3.60
C ALA A 127 -10.14 -4.16 2.76
N ASN A 128 -10.08 -3.31 1.72
CA ASN A 128 -8.89 -3.18 0.88
C ASN A 128 -7.66 -2.65 1.64
N CYS A 129 -7.85 -1.78 2.63
CA CYS A 129 -6.76 -1.24 3.44
C CYS A 129 -6.67 -1.90 4.84
N MET A 130 -7.20 -3.12 5.00
CA MET A 130 -7.29 -3.81 6.28
C MET A 130 -5.94 -3.95 7.00
N GLY A 131 -4.86 -4.19 6.28
CA GLY A 131 -3.52 -4.31 6.85
C GLY A 131 -3.01 -3.06 7.58
N ILE A 132 -3.64 -1.88 7.38
CA ILE A 132 -3.27 -0.64 8.08
C ILE A 132 -3.93 -0.54 9.46
N TRP A 133 -5.16 -1.01 9.58
CA TRP A 133 -5.96 -0.75 10.78
C TRP A 133 -6.32 -2.01 11.58
N TYR A 134 -6.34 -3.19 10.95
CA TYR A 134 -6.67 -4.42 11.65
C TYR A 134 -5.40 -5.12 12.17
N PRO A 135 -5.22 -5.22 13.50
CA PRO A 135 -3.96 -5.69 14.09
C PRO A 135 -3.73 -7.19 13.91
N ASP A 136 -4.75 -7.93 13.55
CA ASP A 136 -4.67 -9.38 13.35
C ASP A 136 -4.78 -9.78 11.88
N ASP A 137 -4.54 -8.84 10.97
CA ASP A 137 -4.51 -9.11 9.54
C ASP A 137 -3.35 -10.04 9.17
N THR A 138 -3.67 -11.15 8.55
CA THR A 138 -2.73 -12.14 8.00
C THR A 138 -2.77 -12.19 6.47
N THR A 139 -3.62 -11.40 5.83
CA THR A 139 -3.81 -11.42 4.36
C THR A 139 -2.56 -11.06 3.58
N HIS A 140 -1.67 -10.26 4.17
CA HIS A 140 -0.36 -9.95 3.59
C HIS A 140 0.58 -11.17 3.50
N ALA A 141 0.30 -12.23 4.27
CA ALA A 141 1.05 -13.48 4.28
C ALA A 141 0.49 -14.52 3.30
N HIS A 142 -0.80 -14.42 2.97
CA HIS A 142 -1.54 -15.40 2.18
C HIS A 142 -2.10 -14.83 0.87
N THR A 143 -1.43 -13.87 0.25
CA THR A 143 -1.98 -13.16 -0.90
C THR A 143 -2.19 -14.03 -2.14
N MET A 144 -1.60 -15.24 -2.19
CA MET A 144 -1.78 -16.15 -3.33
C MET A 144 -1.73 -17.62 -2.89
N ASP A 145 -2.71 -18.39 -3.32
CA ASP A 145 -2.86 -19.84 -3.11
C ASP A 145 -1.89 -20.69 -3.99
N THR A 146 -0.76 -20.16 -4.38
CA THR A 146 0.23 -20.92 -5.16
C THR A 146 1.47 -21.14 -4.33
N GLU A 147 1.99 -22.36 -4.35
CA GLU A 147 3.19 -22.79 -3.61
C GLU A 147 4.41 -21.88 -3.82
N ASP A 148 4.48 -21.20 -4.97
CA ASP A 148 5.56 -20.27 -5.31
C ASP A 148 5.51 -18.91 -4.59
N TRP A 149 4.41 -18.57 -3.90
CA TRP A 149 4.18 -17.25 -3.29
C TRP A 149 4.27 -17.23 -1.77
N ASP A 150 4.56 -18.35 -1.13
CA ASP A 150 4.71 -18.45 0.33
C ASP A 150 5.78 -17.50 0.90
N ASN A 151 6.61 -16.91 0.07
CA ASN A 151 7.69 -16.01 0.45
C ASN A 151 7.59 -14.63 -0.22
N VAL A 152 6.45 -13.98 -0.12
CA VAL A 152 6.27 -12.58 -0.57
C VAL A 152 7.34 -11.65 0.04
N TYR A 153 7.85 -11.98 1.21
CA TYR A 153 8.91 -11.23 1.91
C TYR A 153 10.31 -11.39 1.29
N LEU A 154 10.56 -12.51 0.62
CA LEU A 154 11.88 -12.85 0.08
C LEU A 154 11.95 -12.82 -1.43
N ARG A 155 10.87 -12.51 -2.11
CA ARG A 155 10.87 -12.44 -3.56
C ARG A 155 11.71 -11.25 -4.01
N THR A 156 12.93 -11.53 -4.36
CA THR A 156 13.94 -10.52 -4.69
C THR A 156 13.90 -10.08 -6.15
N VAL A 157 13.30 -10.86 -7.05
CA VAL A 157 13.32 -10.56 -8.49
C VAL A 157 12.03 -11.03 -9.16
N ASN A 158 11.31 -10.11 -9.80
CA ASN A 158 10.36 -10.45 -10.86
C ASN A 158 11.17 -10.65 -12.14
N VAL A 159 11.63 -11.84 -12.37
CA VAL A 159 12.36 -12.17 -13.59
C VAL A 159 11.34 -12.48 -14.68
N VAL A 160 11.47 -11.81 -15.81
CA VAL A 160 10.70 -12.17 -17.02
C VAL A 160 11.13 -13.59 -17.44
N PRO A 161 10.23 -14.46 -17.89
CA PRO A 161 10.57 -15.84 -18.25
C PRO A 161 11.76 -15.96 -19.20
N GLU A 162 11.92 -14.98 -20.11
CA GLU A 162 13.03 -14.94 -21.07
C GLU A 162 14.40 -14.67 -20.42
N MET A 163 14.41 -14.11 -19.20
CA MET A 163 15.62 -13.81 -18.42
C MET A 163 15.94 -14.89 -17.38
N VAL A 164 15.14 -15.95 -17.31
CA VAL A 164 15.40 -17.08 -16.39
C VAL A 164 16.67 -17.79 -16.84
N GLY A 165 17.71 -17.73 -16.03
CA GLY A 165 19.03 -18.26 -16.33
C GLY A 165 20.11 -17.20 -16.59
N GLU A 166 19.72 -15.95 -16.93
CA GLU A 166 20.66 -14.83 -17.06
C GLU A 166 20.86 -14.07 -15.74
N VAL A 167 19.89 -14.15 -14.83
CA VAL A 167 19.92 -13.46 -13.53
C VAL A 167 20.08 -14.45 -12.40
N THR A 168 21.24 -14.41 -11.74
CA THR A 168 21.49 -15.20 -10.54
C THR A 168 21.42 -14.32 -9.30
N ALA A 169 20.56 -14.70 -8.35
CA ALA A 169 20.48 -14.02 -7.06
C ALA A 169 21.56 -14.56 -6.10
N HIS A 170 22.49 -13.71 -5.70
CA HIS A 170 23.52 -14.04 -4.73
C HIS A 170 23.26 -13.30 -3.41
N SER A 171 23.22 -14.03 -2.30
CA SER A 171 23.07 -13.44 -0.97
C SER A 171 24.45 -13.27 -0.31
N TYR A 172 24.75 -12.03 0.14
CA TYR A 172 25.94 -11.77 0.96
C TYR A 172 25.85 -12.35 2.37
N LEU A 173 24.63 -12.67 2.84
CA LEU A 173 24.35 -13.24 4.16
C LEU A 173 23.47 -14.50 4.01
N PRO A 174 24.02 -15.61 3.50
CA PRO A 174 23.21 -16.78 3.17
C PRO A 174 22.55 -17.41 4.41
N ALA A 175 23.24 -17.44 5.57
CA ALA A 175 22.66 -17.96 6.80
C ALA A 175 21.46 -17.11 7.28
N TYR A 176 21.56 -15.78 7.19
CA TYR A 176 20.47 -14.86 7.54
C TYR A 176 19.29 -15.00 6.58
N ARG A 177 19.56 -15.11 5.28
CA ARG A 177 18.53 -15.39 4.26
C ARG A 177 17.78 -16.69 4.56
N THR A 178 18.51 -17.76 4.85
CA THR A 178 17.93 -19.07 5.19
C THR A 178 17.09 -18.98 6.48
N TRP A 179 17.58 -18.26 7.48
CA TRP A 179 16.83 -18.04 8.72
C TRP A 179 15.53 -17.29 8.49
N ILE A 180 15.54 -16.18 7.73
CA ILE A 180 14.32 -15.45 7.36
C ILE A 180 13.37 -16.35 6.58
N TYR A 181 13.89 -17.06 5.56
CA TYR A 181 13.11 -17.98 4.76
C TYR A 181 12.38 -19.01 5.64
N ASN A 182 13.11 -19.69 6.51
CA ASN A 182 12.54 -20.70 7.39
C ASN A 182 11.55 -20.12 8.42
N SER A 183 11.75 -18.87 8.83
CA SER A 183 10.86 -18.19 9.77
C SER A 183 9.56 -17.74 9.14
N THR A 184 9.57 -17.39 7.85
CA THR A 184 8.42 -16.82 7.15
C THR A 184 7.72 -17.83 6.23
N HIS A 185 8.40 -18.93 5.88
CA HIS A 185 7.84 -19.98 5.03
C HIS A 185 6.58 -20.59 5.65
N HIS A 186 5.53 -20.75 4.85
CA HIS A 186 4.20 -21.15 5.31
C HIS A 186 3.68 -20.31 6.48
N SER A 187 4.01 -19.01 6.50
CA SER A 187 3.55 -18.07 7.53
C SER A 187 3.86 -18.49 8.98
N ARG A 188 4.95 -19.23 9.19
CA ARG A 188 5.34 -19.73 10.53
C ARG A 188 5.51 -18.63 11.57
N HIS A 189 5.90 -17.42 11.14
CA HIS A 189 6.02 -16.25 12.02
C HIS A 189 4.69 -15.86 12.69
N GLU A 190 3.55 -16.15 12.06
CA GLU A 190 2.22 -15.86 12.63
C GLU A 190 1.93 -16.69 13.89
N ASN A 191 2.56 -17.85 14.04
CA ASN A 191 2.39 -18.72 15.21
C ASN A 191 3.15 -18.22 16.47
N VAL A 192 3.97 -17.16 16.34
CA VAL A 192 4.74 -16.59 17.46
C VAL A 192 4.20 -15.20 17.78
N PRO A 193 3.41 -15.02 18.87
CA PRO A 193 2.58 -13.83 19.10
C PRO A 193 3.31 -12.48 18.99
N LEU A 194 4.46 -12.32 19.65
CA LEU A 194 5.21 -11.05 19.60
C LEU A 194 6.01 -10.89 18.32
N TYR A 195 6.49 -12.00 17.77
CA TYR A 195 7.28 -12.00 16.54
C TYR A 195 6.39 -11.67 15.32
N SER A 196 5.17 -12.22 15.27
CA SER A 196 4.21 -11.93 14.19
C SER A 196 3.91 -10.43 14.07
N GLN A 197 3.84 -9.71 15.21
CA GLN A 197 3.56 -8.27 15.23
C GLN A 197 4.64 -7.43 14.53
N LEU A 198 5.87 -7.91 14.43
CA LEU A 198 6.95 -7.22 13.72
C LEU A 198 6.69 -7.15 12.19
N PHE A 199 5.89 -8.06 11.68
CA PHE A 199 5.55 -8.14 10.25
C PHE A 199 4.19 -7.51 9.92
N LYS A 200 3.44 -7.04 10.93
CA LYS A 200 2.12 -6.42 10.73
C LYS A 200 2.22 -4.91 10.57
N PRO A 201 1.88 -4.34 9.42
CA PRO A 201 1.93 -2.90 9.20
C PRO A 201 1.12 -2.11 10.23
N SER A 202 -0.05 -2.62 10.62
CA SER A 202 -0.93 -2.02 11.63
C SER A 202 -0.22 -1.75 12.96
N THR A 203 0.70 -2.62 13.40
CA THR A 203 1.50 -2.42 14.63
C THR A 203 2.24 -1.09 14.59
N TYR A 204 2.89 -0.77 13.49
CA TYR A 204 3.64 0.47 13.33
C TYR A 204 2.73 1.70 13.18
N VAL A 205 1.55 1.51 12.61
CA VAL A 205 0.53 2.57 12.54
C VAL A 205 0.05 2.93 13.96
N TYR A 206 -0.25 1.95 14.79
CA TYR A 206 -0.65 2.18 16.19
C TYR A 206 0.48 2.77 17.03
N LEU A 207 1.72 2.31 16.83
CA LEU A 207 2.90 2.91 17.50
C LEU A 207 3.08 4.36 17.08
N LEU A 208 2.94 4.69 15.78
CA LEU A 208 3.02 6.06 15.30
C LEU A 208 1.89 6.92 15.87
N LEU A 209 0.68 6.40 15.95
CA LEU A 209 -0.46 7.08 16.55
C LEU A 209 -0.19 7.40 18.02
N ALA A 210 0.22 6.40 18.79
CA ALA A 210 0.56 6.57 20.21
C ALA A 210 1.69 7.60 20.41
N LEU A 211 2.74 7.52 19.59
CA LEU A 211 3.82 8.48 19.59
C LEU A 211 3.35 9.90 19.26
N THR A 212 2.55 10.05 18.24
CA THR A 212 2.00 11.36 17.82
C THR A 212 1.13 11.97 18.93
N LEU A 213 0.24 11.17 19.52
CA LEU A 213 -0.61 11.61 20.63
C LEU A 213 0.20 11.98 21.87
N LEU A 214 1.22 11.20 22.21
CA LEU A 214 2.13 11.51 23.32
C LEU A 214 2.87 12.83 23.10
N LEU A 215 3.36 13.09 21.90
CA LEU A 215 4.03 14.34 21.54
C LEU A 215 3.09 15.55 21.62
N LEU A 216 1.86 15.39 21.17
CA LEU A 216 0.82 16.42 21.25
C LEU A 216 0.45 16.69 22.71
N TYR A 217 0.27 15.67 23.53
CA TYR A 217 0.01 15.78 24.97
C TYR A 217 1.13 16.53 25.70
N ARG A 218 2.40 16.20 25.40
CA ARG A 218 3.58 16.90 25.94
C ARG A 218 3.80 18.28 25.32
N ARG A 219 2.94 18.72 24.42
CA ARG A 219 3.05 20.00 23.69
C ARG A 219 4.34 20.14 22.87
N GLU A 220 4.97 19.04 22.51
CA GLU A 220 6.18 18.95 21.70
C GLU A 220 5.88 19.07 20.19
N ARG A 221 5.25 20.19 19.80
CA ARG A 221 4.73 20.40 18.44
C ARG A 221 5.75 20.18 17.33
N ARG A 222 7.04 20.44 17.59
CA ARG A 222 8.10 20.27 16.59
C ARG A 222 8.32 18.79 16.26
N TRP A 223 8.38 17.95 17.29
CA TRP A 223 8.52 16.52 17.12
C TRP A 223 7.26 15.90 16.53
N ALA A 224 6.10 16.38 16.92
CA ALA A 224 4.84 15.96 16.29
C ALA A 224 4.82 16.28 14.79
N LEU A 225 5.35 17.41 14.33
CA LEU A 225 5.49 17.71 12.91
C LEU A 225 6.43 16.74 12.17
N CYS A 226 7.39 16.10 12.85
CA CYS A 226 8.26 15.10 12.24
C CYS A 226 7.53 13.80 11.91
N THR A 227 6.37 13.53 12.52
CA THR A 227 5.55 12.35 12.20
C THR A 227 4.74 12.52 10.91
N LEU A 228 4.48 13.76 10.45
CA LEU A 228 3.63 14.04 9.29
C LEU A 228 4.09 13.36 7.98
N PRO A 229 5.38 13.31 7.62
CA PRO A 229 5.79 12.60 6.41
C PRO A 229 5.44 11.11 6.46
N VAL A 230 5.55 10.49 7.65
CA VAL A 230 5.22 9.07 7.84
C VAL A 230 3.72 8.85 7.75
N TRP A 231 2.90 9.75 8.32
CA TRP A 231 1.45 9.76 8.11
C TRP A 231 1.08 9.95 6.65
N GLY A 232 1.82 10.79 5.90
CA GLY A 232 1.62 10.95 4.46
C GLY A 232 1.82 9.66 3.68
N ILE A 233 2.83 8.85 4.02
CA ILE A 233 3.05 7.52 3.42
C ILE A 233 1.87 6.60 3.75
N ILE A 234 1.45 6.52 5.01
CA ILE A 234 0.31 5.68 5.44
C ILE A 234 -0.96 6.08 4.70
N LEU A 235 -1.26 7.39 4.62
CA LEU A 235 -2.43 7.89 3.89
C LEU A 235 -2.38 7.54 2.39
N SER A 236 -1.21 7.57 1.77
CA SER A 236 -1.08 7.16 0.37
C SER A 236 -1.39 5.68 0.15
N LEU A 237 -1.06 4.82 1.13
CA LEU A 237 -1.33 3.39 1.07
C LEU A 237 -2.81 3.03 1.22
N LEU A 238 -3.65 3.91 1.77
CA LEU A 238 -5.10 3.68 1.83
C LEU A 238 -5.73 3.48 0.44
N PHE A 239 -5.09 4.02 -0.59
CA PHE A 239 -5.55 3.93 -1.97
C PHE A 239 -4.74 2.92 -2.81
N SER A 240 -3.87 2.15 -2.17
CA SER A 240 -3.09 1.11 -2.87
C SER A 240 -3.93 -0.12 -3.20
N ALA A 241 -3.41 -0.96 -4.07
CA ALA A 241 -4.06 -2.22 -4.46
C ALA A 241 -4.18 -3.21 -3.29
N CYS A 242 -3.24 -3.15 -2.36
CA CYS A 242 -3.14 -4.01 -1.20
C CYS A 242 -2.10 -3.44 -0.22
N ILE A 243 -2.14 -3.91 1.01
CA ILE A 243 -1.18 -3.52 2.05
C ILE A 243 -0.16 -4.64 2.20
N LEU A 244 0.90 -4.58 1.41
CA LEU A 244 2.02 -5.52 1.52
C LEU A 244 3.14 -4.94 2.39
N ILE A 245 3.89 -5.81 3.05
CA ILE A 245 5.06 -5.42 3.86
C ILE A 245 6.03 -4.57 3.04
N ARG A 246 6.30 -4.92 1.78
CA ARG A 246 7.21 -4.16 0.92
C ARG A 246 6.81 -2.68 0.74
N TYR A 247 5.52 -2.38 0.76
CA TYR A 247 5.02 -0.99 0.69
C TYR A 247 5.06 -0.31 2.06
N SER A 248 5.04 -1.10 3.12
CA SER A 248 5.01 -0.64 4.50
C SER A 248 6.41 -0.41 5.09
N TYR A 249 7.46 -0.94 4.49
CA TYR A 249 8.84 -0.78 4.95
C TYR A 249 9.23 0.64 5.34
N PRO A 250 8.89 1.68 4.56
CA PRO A 250 9.29 3.04 4.92
C PRO A 250 8.83 3.44 6.32
N PHE A 251 7.57 3.20 6.67
CA PHE A 251 7.08 3.58 7.99
C PHE A 251 7.44 2.53 9.07
N MET A 252 7.57 1.26 8.72
CA MET A 252 8.04 0.22 9.64
C MET A 252 9.45 0.51 10.15
N VAL A 253 10.31 1.11 9.33
CA VAL A 253 11.66 1.54 9.73
C VAL A 253 11.62 2.91 10.41
N CYS A 254 10.87 3.87 9.86
CA CYS A 254 10.85 5.24 10.38
C CYS A 254 10.25 5.36 11.78
N VAL A 255 9.22 4.58 12.11
CA VAL A 255 8.52 4.70 13.41
C VAL A 255 9.43 4.36 14.59
N PRO A 256 10.13 3.22 14.64
CA PRO A 256 11.10 2.93 15.71
C PRO A 256 12.22 3.96 15.78
N MET A 257 12.75 4.41 14.64
CA MET A 257 13.79 5.44 14.60
C MET A 257 13.32 6.77 15.18
N LEU A 258 12.12 7.22 14.85
CA LEU A 258 11.53 8.43 15.44
C LEU A 258 11.34 8.30 16.95
N ALA A 259 10.84 7.15 17.40
CA ALA A 259 10.67 6.88 18.83
C ALA A 259 12.01 6.97 19.58
N LEU A 260 13.06 6.35 19.06
CA LEU A 260 14.40 6.41 19.62
C LEU A 260 14.95 7.84 19.64
N LEU A 261 14.86 8.57 18.53
CA LEU A 261 15.33 9.96 18.44
C LEU A 261 14.65 10.85 19.49
N ILE A 262 13.35 10.68 19.70
CA ILE A 262 12.60 11.46 20.70
C ILE A 262 13.01 11.10 22.11
N LEU A 263 13.18 9.79 22.42
CA LEU A 263 13.63 9.34 23.72
C LEU A 263 15.02 9.85 24.07
N PHE A 264 15.95 9.87 23.11
CA PHE A 264 17.30 10.35 23.33
C PHE A 264 17.42 11.88 23.34
N SER A 265 16.57 12.59 22.59
CA SER A 265 16.61 14.06 22.57
C SER A 265 16.15 14.69 23.90
N ASN A 266 15.26 14.01 24.62
CA ASN A 266 14.76 14.47 25.93
C ASN A 266 15.72 14.22 27.10
N ARG A 267 16.87 13.57 26.86
CA ARG A 267 17.92 13.35 27.87
C ARG A 267 18.95 14.47 27.92
N ARG A 268 18.61 15.70 27.59
CA ARG A 268 19.55 16.82 27.88
C ARG A 268 19.57 16.99 29.40
N PRO A 269 20.75 16.89 30.04
CA PRO A 269 20.87 17.22 31.44
C PRO A 269 20.45 18.69 31.64
N ALA A 270 19.72 18.93 32.72
CA ALA A 270 19.34 20.25 33.18
C ALA A 270 20.59 21.09 33.51
#